data_ec250097eb3aaf712616b85186c69650
#
_entry.id   ec250097eb3aaf712616b85186c69650
#
_cell.length_a   1.000
_cell.length_b   1.000
_cell.length_c   1.000
_cell.angle_alpha   90.00
_cell.angle_beta   90.00
_cell.angle_gamma   90.00
#
_symmetry.space_group_name_H-M   'P 1'
#
loop_
_entity.id
_entity.type
_entity.pdbx_description
1 polymer ?
#
loop_
_entity_poly.entity_id
_entity_poly.type
_entity_poly.pdbx_seq_one_letter_code
_entity_poly.pdbx_strand_id
1 'polypeptide(L)'
;METRTIRTDDGDGHLEVHSFRPVVSPALPATGGPDGTLAGSLDGQPDDAGQPGVVVIHGTLVTDALYRPFAVKIARLLGRPVHTYNRRGRGGSAGQREDYSAATEISDLAAVMRATGSADVVAHSYGGFVALQAARTEPIRRLVTYDAAVSLSGSLERRWRPELEHSMAAGQLDHAWAHLVQGLETAGPVSKLPLGALRILSILSARTRLGAEMRQLLPTAVAEMRAVLKADAELADFAGVTTPTLMLSGGWSPAYFAETGRQLAAAVPAIDFALVPGQLHEGPLRPGHRLALTTARFLANDVGLRLQRIRAARHPLGSRFRIGQ
;
A
#
# COMPACT_ATOMS: atom_id res chain seq x y z
N MET A 1 -11.23 -2.01 -18.26
CA MET A 1 -10.18 -1.12 -17.74
C MET A 1 -10.20 0.13 -18.59
N GLU A 2 -10.31 1.28 -17.98
CA GLU A 2 -10.27 2.59 -18.60
C GLU A 2 -9.02 3.32 -18.12
N THR A 3 -8.31 3.99 -19.01
CA THR A 3 -7.12 4.78 -18.68
C THR A 3 -7.42 6.25 -18.91
N ARG A 4 -7.05 7.10 -17.97
CA ARG A 4 -7.15 8.54 -18.09
C ARG A 4 -5.95 9.24 -17.48
N THR A 5 -5.70 10.45 -17.92
CA THR A 5 -4.68 11.34 -17.34
C THR A 5 -5.40 12.43 -16.54
N ILE A 6 -4.97 12.67 -15.32
CA ILE A 6 -5.45 13.78 -14.48
C ILE A 6 -4.33 14.79 -14.27
N ARG A 7 -4.68 16.06 -14.11
CA ARG A 7 -3.73 17.11 -13.73
C ARG A 7 -3.53 17.11 -12.23
N THR A 8 -2.32 17.43 -11.80
CA THR A 8 -1.99 17.63 -10.39
C THR A 8 -2.25 19.09 -9.97
N ASP A 9 -2.41 19.32 -8.67
CA ASP A 9 -2.75 20.65 -8.15
C ASP A 9 -1.61 21.67 -8.29
N ASP A 10 -0.37 21.20 -8.41
CA ASP A 10 0.80 22.08 -8.66
C ASP A 10 0.83 22.67 -10.09
N GLY A 11 -0.13 22.30 -10.94
CA GLY A 11 -0.30 22.81 -12.29
C GLY A 11 0.68 22.25 -13.33
N ASP A 12 1.81 21.69 -12.89
CA ASP A 12 2.93 21.27 -13.75
C ASP A 12 2.99 19.76 -13.94
N GLY A 13 2.14 18.99 -13.24
CA GLY A 13 2.15 17.55 -13.27
C GLY A 13 0.88 16.93 -13.83
N HIS A 14 1.02 15.66 -14.19
CA HIS A 14 -0.09 14.80 -14.55
C HIS A 14 0.15 13.39 -14.02
N LEU A 15 -0.95 12.67 -13.77
CA LEU A 15 -0.93 11.29 -13.28
C LEU A 15 -1.75 10.39 -14.20
N GLU A 16 -1.19 9.24 -14.53
CA GLU A 16 -1.87 8.18 -15.27
C GLU A 16 -2.69 7.33 -14.31
N VAL A 17 -4.00 7.28 -14.52
CA VAL A 17 -4.98 6.57 -13.68
C VAL A 17 -5.66 5.47 -14.47
N HIS A 18 -5.77 4.29 -13.87
CA HIS A 18 -6.47 3.13 -14.41
C HIS A 18 -7.69 2.80 -13.57
N SER A 19 -8.85 2.67 -14.19
CA SER A 19 -10.13 2.41 -13.53
C SER A 19 -10.65 1.02 -13.82
N PHE A 20 -11.07 0.33 -12.78
CA PHE A 20 -11.64 -1.02 -12.82
C PHE A 20 -13.06 -0.94 -12.26
N ARG A 21 -14.04 -1.19 -13.12
CA ARG A 21 -15.45 -1.28 -12.70
C ARG A 21 -15.82 -2.73 -12.42
N PRO A 22 -16.72 -3.01 -11.47
CA PRO A 22 -17.26 -4.35 -11.31
C PRO A 22 -17.94 -4.79 -12.62
N VAL A 23 -17.67 -6.03 -13.03
CA VAL A 23 -18.44 -6.61 -14.15
C VAL A 23 -19.78 -7.02 -13.55
N VAL A 24 -20.82 -6.28 -13.85
CA VAL A 24 -22.19 -6.71 -13.59
C VAL A 24 -22.45 -7.87 -14.57
N SER A 25 -22.43 -9.11 -14.10
CA SER A 25 -22.96 -10.21 -14.91
C SER A 25 -24.42 -9.89 -15.17
N PRO A 26 -24.88 -9.89 -16.43
CA PRO A 26 -26.32 -9.77 -16.68
C PRO A 26 -26.98 -10.89 -15.88
N ALA A 27 -27.99 -10.55 -15.09
CA ALA A 27 -28.80 -11.53 -14.37
C ALA A 27 -29.22 -12.61 -15.39
N LEU A 28 -28.89 -13.88 -15.10
CA LEU A 28 -29.41 -14.98 -15.89
C LEU A 28 -30.93 -14.80 -15.96
N PRO A 29 -31.56 -14.83 -17.16
CA PRO A 29 -33.00 -14.73 -17.26
C PRO A 29 -33.58 -15.79 -16.34
N ALA A 30 -34.47 -15.38 -15.44
CA ALA A 30 -35.18 -16.30 -14.56
C ALA A 30 -35.92 -17.31 -15.45
N THR A 31 -35.48 -18.55 -15.48
CA THR A 31 -36.19 -19.65 -16.09
C THR A 31 -37.41 -19.87 -15.22
N GLY A 32 -38.56 -19.32 -15.64
CA GLY A 32 -39.83 -19.52 -14.99
C GLY A 32 -40.20 -21.01 -15.00
N GLY A 33 -40.14 -21.63 -13.82
CA GLY A 33 -40.79 -22.91 -13.59
C GLY A 33 -42.29 -22.71 -13.39
N PRO A 34 -43.13 -23.69 -13.72
CA PRO A 34 -44.59 -23.54 -13.75
C PRO A 34 -45.31 -23.59 -12.40
N ASP A 35 -44.63 -23.50 -11.27
CA ASP A 35 -45.25 -23.51 -9.96
C ASP A 35 -44.98 -22.23 -9.17
N GLY A 36 -46.04 -21.43 -9.07
CA GLY A 36 -46.11 -20.17 -8.36
C GLY A 36 -45.98 -20.31 -6.84
N THR A 37 -44.77 -20.50 -6.34
CA THR A 37 -44.47 -20.39 -4.93
C THR A 37 -43.39 -19.32 -4.73
N LEU A 38 -43.77 -18.32 -3.97
CA LEU A 38 -43.09 -17.18 -3.39
C LEU A 38 -41.55 -17.30 -3.32
N ALA A 39 -40.83 -16.87 -4.36
CA ALA A 39 -39.48 -16.44 -4.22
C ALA A 39 -39.52 -15.00 -3.70
N GLY A 40 -39.10 -14.80 -2.45
CA GLY A 40 -38.92 -13.47 -1.89
C GLY A 40 -37.98 -12.68 -2.81
N SER A 41 -38.49 -11.55 -3.28
CA SER A 41 -37.76 -10.57 -4.07
C SER A 41 -36.52 -10.14 -3.30
N LEU A 42 -35.36 -10.63 -3.71
CA LEU A 42 -34.08 -9.99 -3.41
C LEU A 42 -33.88 -8.86 -4.42
N ASP A 43 -34.84 -7.95 -4.47
CA ASP A 43 -34.71 -6.68 -5.18
C ASP A 43 -33.85 -5.73 -4.37
N GLY A 44 -32.59 -6.11 -4.21
CA GLY A 44 -31.48 -5.26 -3.86
C GLY A 44 -30.59 -5.14 -5.08
N GLN A 45 -31.10 -4.46 -6.11
CA GLN A 45 -30.22 -3.90 -7.13
C GLN A 45 -29.32 -2.91 -6.37
N PRO A 46 -27.99 -3.11 -6.28
CA PRO A 46 -27.15 -2.09 -5.69
C PRO A 46 -27.29 -0.90 -6.63
N ASP A 47 -27.87 0.18 -6.13
CA ASP A 47 -27.84 1.48 -6.78
C ASP A 47 -26.36 1.85 -6.97
N ASP A 48 -25.82 1.54 -8.14
CA ASP A 48 -24.43 1.76 -8.55
C ASP A 48 -24.09 3.27 -8.67
N ALA A 49 -25.09 4.11 -8.42
CA ALA A 49 -25.06 5.56 -8.62
C ALA A 49 -24.55 6.38 -7.42
N GLY A 50 -24.14 5.76 -6.29
CA GLY A 50 -23.89 6.54 -5.07
C GLY A 50 -22.70 6.16 -4.19
N GLN A 51 -22.09 5.00 -4.36
CA GLN A 51 -20.97 4.66 -3.47
C GLN A 51 -19.62 5.13 -4.01
N PRO A 52 -18.80 5.84 -3.16
CA PRO A 52 -17.53 6.38 -3.59
C PRO A 52 -16.56 5.26 -3.98
N GLY A 53 -15.71 5.55 -4.97
CA GLY A 53 -14.66 4.64 -5.41
C GLY A 53 -13.58 4.39 -4.37
N VAL A 54 -12.64 3.53 -4.73
CA VAL A 54 -11.45 3.18 -3.94
C VAL A 54 -10.20 3.50 -4.75
N VAL A 55 -9.22 4.19 -4.17
CA VAL A 55 -7.87 4.37 -4.75
C VAL A 55 -6.90 3.35 -4.19
N VAL A 56 -6.14 2.68 -5.05
CA VAL A 56 -5.04 1.79 -4.66
C VAL A 56 -3.70 2.46 -4.95
N ILE A 57 -2.87 2.62 -3.92
CA ILE A 57 -1.53 3.23 -4.00
C ILE A 57 -0.47 2.16 -3.90
N HIS A 58 0.40 2.12 -4.89
CA HIS A 58 1.51 1.16 -4.97
C HIS A 58 2.74 1.56 -4.15
N GLY A 59 3.63 0.60 -3.89
CA GLY A 59 4.89 0.78 -3.17
C GLY A 59 6.04 1.31 -4.01
N THR A 60 7.26 1.19 -3.47
CA THR A 60 8.53 1.55 -4.12
C THR A 60 8.91 0.55 -5.21
N LEU A 61 9.68 0.97 -6.22
CA LEU A 61 10.25 0.15 -7.31
C LEU A 61 9.23 -0.58 -8.20
N VAL A 62 7.97 -0.21 -8.16
CA VAL A 62 6.90 -0.85 -8.94
C VAL A 62 5.99 0.20 -9.55
N THR A 63 5.25 -0.21 -10.57
CA THR A 63 4.17 0.56 -11.18
C THR A 63 2.80 0.03 -10.74
N ASP A 64 1.74 0.74 -11.05
CA ASP A 64 0.37 0.33 -10.79
C ASP A 64 0.00 -1.00 -11.47
N ALA A 65 0.68 -1.34 -12.57
CA ALA A 65 0.41 -2.54 -13.36
C ALA A 65 0.42 -3.82 -12.52
N LEU A 66 1.31 -3.90 -11.51
CA LEU A 66 1.39 -5.07 -10.62
C LEU A 66 0.22 -5.15 -9.63
N TYR A 67 -0.51 -4.05 -9.40
CA TYR A 67 -1.67 -4.00 -8.49
C TYR A 67 -3.01 -4.20 -9.18
N ARG A 68 -3.03 -4.20 -10.52
CA ARG A 68 -4.29 -4.38 -11.28
C ARG A 68 -5.04 -5.65 -10.93
N PRO A 69 -4.40 -6.83 -10.72
CA PRO A 69 -5.12 -8.02 -10.27
C PRO A 69 -5.78 -7.83 -8.90
N PHE A 70 -5.13 -7.10 -7.99
CA PHE A 70 -5.68 -6.77 -6.68
C PHE A 70 -6.86 -5.81 -6.78
N ALA A 71 -6.72 -4.74 -7.57
CA ALA A 71 -7.78 -3.78 -7.83
C ALA A 71 -9.03 -4.44 -8.44
N VAL A 72 -8.87 -5.29 -9.44
CA VAL A 72 -9.98 -6.05 -10.06
C VAL A 72 -10.67 -6.94 -9.03
N LYS A 73 -9.91 -7.62 -8.17
CA LYS A 73 -10.47 -8.50 -7.13
C LYS A 73 -11.27 -7.72 -6.09
N ILE A 74 -10.74 -6.56 -5.65
CA ILE A 74 -11.44 -5.67 -4.71
C ILE A 74 -12.70 -5.10 -5.37
N ALA A 75 -12.63 -4.62 -6.61
CA ALA A 75 -13.78 -4.09 -7.33
C ALA A 75 -14.93 -5.10 -7.42
N ARG A 76 -14.61 -6.36 -7.72
CA ARG A 76 -15.61 -7.46 -7.75
C ARG A 76 -16.22 -7.75 -6.38
N LEU A 77 -15.41 -7.74 -5.32
CA LEU A 77 -15.88 -8.02 -3.96
C LEU A 77 -16.72 -6.90 -3.38
N LEU A 78 -16.44 -5.66 -3.77
CA LEU A 78 -17.15 -4.48 -3.27
C LEU A 78 -18.36 -4.08 -4.12
N GLY A 79 -18.42 -4.47 -5.39
CA GLY A 79 -19.39 -3.91 -6.34
C GLY A 79 -19.15 -2.42 -6.64
N ARG A 80 -17.94 -1.88 -6.41
CA ARG A 80 -17.63 -0.46 -6.55
C ARG A 80 -16.40 -0.23 -7.44
N PRO A 81 -16.26 0.96 -8.06
CA PRO A 81 -15.08 1.30 -8.84
C PRO A 81 -13.81 1.28 -7.98
N VAL A 82 -12.74 0.72 -8.52
CA VAL A 82 -11.40 0.76 -7.93
C VAL A 82 -10.44 1.37 -8.94
N HIS A 83 -9.60 2.28 -8.48
CA HIS A 83 -8.67 3.02 -9.31
C HIS A 83 -7.25 2.76 -8.83
N THR A 84 -6.33 2.51 -9.75
CA THR A 84 -4.90 2.54 -9.51
C THR A 84 -4.31 3.73 -10.24
N TYR A 85 -3.19 4.24 -9.79
CA TYR A 85 -2.47 5.26 -10.53
C TYR A 85 -0.96 5.04 -10.44
N ASN A 86 -0.25 5.48 -11.47
CA ASN A 86 1.19 5.57 -11.42
C ASN A 86 1.59 6.84 -10.66
N ARG A 87 2.34 6.67 -9.55
CA ARG A 87 2.93 7.80 -8.83
C ARG A 87 4.00 8.47 -9.71
N ARG A 88 4.39 9.69 -9.40
CA ARG A 88 5.41 10.43 -10.17
C ARG A 88 6.66 9.60 -10.44
N GLY A 89 7.24 9.74 -11.62
CA GLY A 89 8.40 9.00 -12.10
C GLY A 89 8.09 7.60 -12.63
N ARG A 90 6.80 7.26 -12.85
CA ARG A 90 6.35 5.94 -13.29
C ARG A 90 5.30 6.01 -14.39
N GLY A 91 5.35 5.01 -15.29
CA GLY A 91 4.38 4.88 -16.37
C GLY A 91 4.23 6.17 -17.19
N GLY A 92 2.99 6.56 -17.48
CA GLY A 92 2.65 7.81 -18.14
C GLY A 92 2.49 9.02 -17.21
N SER A 93 2.88 8.92 -15.92
CA SER A 93 2.83 10.03 -14.98
C SER A 93 4.05 10.95 -15.10
N ALA A 94 3.91 12.21 -14.67
CA ALA A 94 5.00 13.18 -14.62
C ALA A 94 6.20 12.66 -13.81
N GLY A 95 7.40 13.14 -14.10
CA GLY A 95 8.61 12.81 -13.36
C GLY A 95 8.59 13.30 -11.92
N GLN A 96 9.42 12.70 -11.06
CA GLN A 96 9.73 13.28 -9.77
C GLN A 96 10.60 14.51 -9.96
N ARG A 97 10.28 15.60 -9.29
CA ARG A 97 11.05 16.84 -9.30
C ARG A 97 12.10 16.82 -8.19
N GLU A 98 13.02 17.78 -8.21
CA GLU A 98 14.05 17.92 -7.18
C GLU A 98 13.47 18.22 -5.79
N ASP A 99 12.34 18.93 -5.73
CA ASP A 99 11.61 19.27 -4.51
C ASP A 99 10.63 18.19 -4.04
N TYR A 100 10.70 16.99 -4.62
CA TYR A 100 9.82 15.87 -4.27
C TYR A 100 9.81 15.58 -2.77
N SER A 101 8.61 15.39 -2.24
CA SER A 101 8.38 15.20 -0.81
C SER A 101 7.12 14.37 -0.54
N ALA A 102 6.90 14.01 0.72
CA ALA A 102 5.64 13.40 1.15
C ALA A 102 4.42 14.30 0.84
N ALA A 103 4.58 15.63 0.95
CA ALA A 103 3.49 16.57 0.64
C ALA A 103 3.08 16.49 -0.84
N THR A 104 4.04 16.32 -1.76
CA THR A 104 3.75 16.11 -3.18
C THR A 104 2.87 14.88 -3.40
N GLU A 105 3.20 13.74 -2.77
CA GLU A 105 2.43 12.50 -2.88
C GLU A 105 1.04 12.61 -2.23
N ILE A 106 0.90 13.34 -1.12
CA ILE A 106 -0.40 13.59 -0.46
C ILE A 106 -1.29 14.42 -1.39
N SER A 107 -0.77 15.49 -1.99
CA SER A 107 -1.49 16.31 -2.96
C SER A 107 -1.91 15.50 -4.19
N ASP A 108 -1.02 14.67 -4.72
CA ASP A 108 -1.30 13.77 -5.84
C ASP A 108 -2.43 12.77 -5.50
N LEU A 109 -2.39 12.15 -4.31
CA LEU A 109 -3.45 11.26 -3.84
C LEU A 109 -4.79 12.00 -3.76
N ALA A 110 -4.81 13.20 -3.16
CA ALA A 110 -6.02 14.02 -3.05
C ALA A 110 -6.58 14.38 -4.44
N ALA A 111 -5.73 14.74 -5.40
CA ALA A 111 -6.13 15.00 -6.79
C ALA A 111 -6.74 13.75 -7.46
N VAL A 112 -6.15 12.57 -7.27
CA VAL A 112 -6.71 11.30 -7.77
C VAL A 112 -8.06 11.01 -7.13
N MET A 113 -8.19 11.14 -5.81
CA MET A 113 -9.45 10.91 -5.10
C MET A 113 -10.57 11.83 -5.62
N ARG A 114 -10.30 13.13 -5.75
CA ARG A 114 -11.27 14.09 -6.30
C ARG A 114 -11.66 13.74 -7.73
N ALA A 115 -10.69 13.52 -8.60
CA ALA A 115 -10.93 13.23 -10.01
C ALA A 115 -11.68 11.91 -10.25
N THR A 116 -11.59 10.94 -9.32
CA THR A 116 -12.24 9.63 -9.42
C THR A 116 -13.54 9.52 -8.62
N GLY A 117 -13.88 10.52 -7.81
CA GLY A 117 -14.99 10.41 -6.86
C GLY A 117 -14.73 9.35 -5.78
N SER A 118 -13.46 9.07 -5.47
CA SER A 118 -13.07 8.08 -4.47
C SER A 118 -13.01 8.69 -3.08
N ALA A 119 -13.40 7.92 -2.07
CA ALA A 119 -13.27 8.31 -0.67
C ALA A 119 -12.52 7.26 0.17
N ASP A 120 -12.33 6.06 -0.34
CA ASP A 120 -11.58 5.00 0.33
C ASP A 120 -10.20 4.83 -0.30
N VAL A 121 -9.24 4.42 0.52
CA VAL A 121 -7.85 4.21 0.09
C VAL A 121 -7.35 2.83 0.53
N VAL A 122 -6.67 2.13 -0.38
CA VAL A 122 -5.88 0.92 -0.10
C VAL A 122 -4.45 1.21 -0.49
N ALA A 123 -3.51 0.99 0.41
CA ALA A 123 -2.15 1.44 0.20
C ALA A 123 -1.12 0.40 0.64
N HIS A 124 -0.01 0.28 -0.09
CA HIS A 124 1.04 -0.70 0.17
C HIS A 124 2.41 -0.03 0.34
N SER A 125 3.16 -0.49 1.34
CA SER A 125 4.57 -0.12 1.52
C SER A 125 4.76 1.40 1.61
N TYR A 126 5.53 2.00 0.72
CA TYR A 126 5.68 3.46 0.62
C TYR A 126 4.32 4.17 0.37
N GLY A 127 3.45 3.60 -0.47
CA GLY A 127 2.08 4.11 -0.61
C GLY A 127 1.30 4.09 0.70
N GLY A 128 1.56 3.11 1.57
CA GLY A 128 1.01 3.03 2.93
C GLY A 128 1.48 4.19 3.82
N PHE A 129 2.76 4.56 3.72
CA PHE A 129 3.29 5.76 4.37
C PHE A 129 2.56 7.02 3.88
N VAL A 130 2.46 7.21 2.56
CA VAL A 130 1.75 8.35 1.97
C VAL A 130 0.31 8.44 2.47
N ALA A 131 -0.42 7.32 2.43
CA ALA A 131 -1.83 7.29 2.83
C ALA A 131 -2.04 7.55 4.32
N LEU A 132 -1.14 7.08 5.20
CA LEU A 132 -1.20 7.38 6.63
C LEU A 132 -0.89 8.85 6.92
N GLN A 133 0.05 9.47 6.21
CA GLN A 133 0.27 10.91 6.31
C GLN A 133 -0.93 11.69 5.78
N ALA A 134 -1.52 11.28 4.65
CA ALA A 134 -2.73 11.90 4.10
C ALA A 134 -3.93 11.79 5.05
N ALA A 135 -4.09 10.69 5.77
CA ALA A 135 -5.18 10.49 6.73
C ALA A 135 -5.18 11.50 7.91
N ARG A 136 -4.11 12.27 8.08
CA ARG A 136 -4.01 13.34 9.08
C ARG A 136 -4.65 14.65 8.60
N THR A 137 -4.78 14.85 7.28
CA THR A 137 -5.18 16.13 6.66
C THR A 137 -6.28 15.98 5.62
N GLU A 138 -6.37 14.86 4.94
CA GLU A 138 -7.29 14.64 3.83
C GLU A 138 -8.55 13.86 4.27
N PRO A 139 -9.71 14.12 3.66
CA PRO A 139 -10.97 13.48 4.04
C PRO A 139 -11.06 12.04 3.48
N ILE A 140 -10.25 11.13 4.00
CA ILE A 140 -10.32 9.71 3.67
C ILE A 140 -11.41 9.07 4.53
N ARG A 141 -12.39 8.41 3.90
CA ARG A 141 -13.50 7.75 4.59
C ARG A 141 -13.04 6.48 5.32
N ARG A 142 -12.24 5.65 4.66
CA ARG A 142 -11.61 4.43 5.20
C ARG A 142 -10.26 4.19 4.56
N LEU A 143 -9.32 3.75 5.36
CA LEU A 143 -7.96 3.44 4.92
C LEU A 143 -7.62 1.99 5.26
N VAL A 144 -7.11 1.24 4.27
CA VAL A 144 -6.44 -0.04 4.49
C VAL A 144 -5.00 0.10 4.05
N THR A 145 -4.05 -0.21 4.93
CA THR A 145 -2.64 -0.31 4.56
C THR A 145 -2.15 -1.74 4.64
N TYR A 146 -1.17 -2.09 3.83
CA TYR A 146 -0.44 -3.34 3.90
C TYR A 146 1.05 -3.05 3.97
N ASP A 147 1.70 -3.50 5.04
CA ASP A 147 3.13 -3.27 5.30
C ASP A 147 3.55 -1.80 5.06
N ALA A 148 2.85 -0.86 5.69
CA ALA A 148 3.12 0.57 5.52
C ALA A 148 4.53 0.93 6.01
N ALA A 149 5.31 1.62 5.18
CA ALA A 149 6.70 2.00 5.46
C ALA A 149 6.76 3.24 6.38
N VAL A 150 6.25 3.14 7.60
CA VAL A 150 6.26 4.22 8.59
C VAL A 150 7.46 4.07 9.52
N SER A 151 8.25 5.13 9.70
CA SER A 151 9.27 5.21 10.72
C SER A 151 8.69 5.82 11.99
N LEU A 152 8.82 5.11 13.11
CA LEU A 152 8.45 5.58 14.44
C LEU A 152 9.69 5.59 15.33
N SER A 153 10.05 6.75 15.86
CA SER A 153 11.19 6.92 16.78
C SER A 153 12.48 6.26 16.26
N GLY A 154 12.76 6.41 14.98
CA GLY A 154 13.93 5.80 14.33
C GLY A 154 13.82 4.29 14.07
N SER A 155 12.61 3.71 14.01
CA SER A 155 12.40 2.26 13.83
C SER A 155 12.92 1.70 12.50
N LEU A 156 13.06 2.53 11.48
CA LEU A 156 13.64 2.11 10.20
C LEU A 156 15.17 2.14 10.24
N GLU A 157 15.80 1.02 9.88
CA GLU A 157 17.25 0.91 9.76
C GLU A 157 17.78 1.87 8.68
N ARG A 158 18.80 2.65 9.02
CA ARG A 158 19.33 3.74 8.17
C ARG A 158 20.75 3.51 7.67
N ARG A 159 21.46 2.50 8.20
CA ARG A 159 22.92 2.31 7.98
C ARG A 159 23.28 1.96 6.54
N TRP A 160 22.38 1.33 5.81
CA TRP A 160 22.60 0.94 4.41
C TRP A 160 22.37 2.08 3.41
N ARG A 161 21.77 3.19 3.84
CA ARG A 161 21.42 4.32 2.96
C ARG A 161 22.63 5.04 2.35
N PRO A 162 23.72 5.35 3.09
CA PRO A 162 24.88 6.00 2.51
C PRO A 162 25.50 5.22 1.35
N GLU A 163 25.58 3.90 1.45
CA GLU A 163 26.09 3.03 0.40
C GLU A 163 25.17 2.97 -0.80
N LEU A 164 23.85 2.97 -0.59
CA LEU A 164 22.86 3.11 -1.66
C LEU A 164 23.07 4.44 -2.41
N GLU A 165 23.11 5.55 -1.69
CA GLU A 165 23.26 6.89 -2.28
C GLU A 165 24.62 7.04 -2.99
N HIS A 166 25.70 6.53 -2.42
CA HIS A 166 27.02 6.51 -3.05
C HIS A 166 26.99 5.69 -4.35
N SER A 167 26.42 4.49 -4.32
CA SER A 167 26.31 3.63 -5.50
C SER A 167 25.47 4.28 -6.60
N MET A 168 24.37 4.96 -6.23
CA MET A 168 23.55 5.73 -7.18
C MET A 168 24.33 6.88 -7.82
N ALA A 169 25.07 7.66 -7.02
CA ALA A 169 25.88 8.77 -7.50
C ALA A 169 27.01 8.31 -8.45
N ALA A 170 27.56 7.12 -8.21
CA ALA A 170 28.57 6.49 -9.06
C ALA A 170 28.00 5.77 -10.28
N GLY A 171 26.68 5.77 -10.50
CA GLY A 171 26.02 5.05 -11.61
C GLY A 171 26.06 3.51 -11.46
N GLN A 172 26.39 3.00 -10.29
CA GLN A 172 26.55 1.57 -10.00
C GLN A 172 25.19 0.95 -9.61
N LEU A 173 24.24 0.90 -10.55
CA LEU A 173 22.85 0.51 -10.29
C LEU A 173 22.70 -0.89 -9.66
N ASP A 174 23.57 -1.86 -10.01
CA ASP A 174 23.52 -3.21 -9.43
C ASP A 174 23.96 -3.25 -7.96
N HIS A 175 24.91 -2.37 -7.57
CA HIS A 175 25.27 -2.17 -6.18
C HIS A 175 24.16 -1.47 -5.43
N ALA A 176 23.60 -0.40 -6.00
CA ALA A 176 22.47 0.33 -5.42
C ALA A 176 21.28 -0.59 -5.16
N TRP A 177 20.91 -1.42 -6.15
CA TRP A 177 19.84 -2.40 -6.00
C TRP A 177 20.15 -3.41 -4.88
N ALA A 178 21.36 -3.92 -4.81
CA ALA A 178 21.78 -4.88 -3.78
C ALA A 178 21.68 -4.29 -2.37
N HIS A 179 22.17 -3.05 -2.16
CA HIS A 179 22.06 -2.35 -0.89
C HIS A 179 20.59 -2.09 -0.50
N LEU A 180 19.77 -1.69 -1.46
CA LEU A 180 18.34 -1.44 -1.23
C LEU A 180 17.60 -2.72 -0.81
N VAL A 181 17.79 -3.82 -1.53
CA VAL A 181 17.14 -5.11 -1.23
C VAL A 181 17.57 -5.65 0.13
N GLN A 182 18.87 -5.58 0.44
CA GLN A 182 19.39 -6.02 1.74
C GLN A 182 18.86 -5.13 2.88
N GLY A 183 18.88 -3.82 2.68
CA GLY A 183 18.48 -2.85 3.70
C GLY A 183 16.99 -2.82 4.01
N LEU A 184 16.13 -3.01 3.01
CA LEU A 184 14.69 -3.07 3.20
C LEU A 184 14.18 -4.41 3.74
N GLU A 185 14.96 -5.49 3.56
CA GLU A 185 14.60 -6.87 3.95
C GLU A 185 13.26 -7.37 3.38
N THR A 186 12.67 -6.66 2.44
CA THR A 186 11.31 -6.93 1.93
C THR A 186 11.24 -8.09 0.92
N ALA A 187 12.38 -8.50 0.34
CA ALA A 187 12.43 -9.63 -0.60
C ALA A 187 12.57 -11.00 0.11
N GLY A 188 12.15 -11.10 1.37
CA GLY A 188 12.18 -12.32 2.16
C GLY A 188 13.59 -12.92 2.27
N PRO A 189 13.77 -14.25 2.07
CA PRO A 189 15.09 -14.89 2.19
C PRO A 189 16.15 -14.32 1.24
N VAL A 190 15.74 -13.76 0.10
CA VAL A 190 16.66 -13.15 -0.88
C VAL A 190 17.41 -11.97 -0.26
N SER A 191 16.78 -11.18 0.60
CA SER A 191 17.42 -10.05 1.26
C SER A 191 18.60 -10.43 2.16
N LYS A 192 18.69 -11.70 2.57
CA LYS A 192 19.75 -12.22 3.44
C LYS A 192 20.97 -12.71 2.67
N LEU A 193 20.93 -12.69 1.34
CA LEU A 193 22.08 -13.08 0.51
C LEU A 193 23.21 -12.05 0.65
N PRO A 194 24.49 -12.50 0.51
CA PRO A 194 25.64 -11.59 0.44
C PRO A 194 25.48 -10.57 -0.70
N LEU A 195 25.98 -9.36 -0.51
CA LEU A 195 25.89 -8.27 -1.51
C LEU A 195 26.39 -8.69 -2.91
N GLY A 196 27.47 -9.49 -2.99
CA GLY A 196 27.96 -10.01 -4.26
C GLY A 196 26.92 -10.88 -5.00
N ALA A 197 26.19 -11.73 -4.27
CA ALA A 197 25.13 -12.56 -4.85
C ALA A 197 23.92 -11.71 -5.28
N LEU A 198 23.54 -10.71 -4.48
CA LEU A 198 22.48 -9.77 -4.82
C LEU A 198 22.82 -8.96 -6.07
N ARG A 199 24.08 -8.54 -6.25
CA ARG A 199 24.55 -7.88 -7.47
C ARG A 199 24.41 -8.77 -8.71
N ILE A 200 24.83 -10.02 -8.62
CA ILE A 200 24.66 -11.00 -9.72
C ILE A 200 23.18 -11.16 -10.03
N LEU A 201 22.34 -11.28 -9.00
CA LEU A 201 20.89 -11.38 -9.16
C LEU A 201 20.32 -10.12 -9.84
N SER A 202 20.78 -8.92 -9.49
CA SER A 202 20.40 -7.67 -10.15
C SER A 202 20.73 -7.71 -11.65
N ILE A 203 21.97 -8.07 -12.00
CA ILE A 203 22.42 -8.16 -13.41
C ILE A 203 21.57 -9.17 -14.20
N LEU A 204 21.28 -10.33 -13.61
CA LEU A 204 20.48 -11.36 -14.26
C LEU A 204 19.01 -10.93 -14.41
N SER A 205 18.44 -10.37 -13.34
CA SER A 205 17.04 -9.91 -13.34
C SER A 205 16.80 -8.75 -14.31
N ALA A 206 17.80 -7.88 -14.53
CA ALA A 206 17.72 -6.79 -15.51
C ALA A 206 17.45 -7.24 -16.95
N ARG A 207 17.65 -8.54 -17.24
CA ARG A 207 17.27 -9.15 -18.53
C ARG A 207 15.77 -9.44 -18.65
N THR A 208 15.05 -9.43 -17.54
CA THR A 208 13.59 -9.56 -17.50
C THR A 208 12.94 -8.17 -17.56
N ARG A 209 11.71 -8.10 -18.10
CA ARG A 209 10.95 -6.84 -18.15
C ARG A 209 10.80 -6.21 -16.77
N LEU A 210 10.42 -7.00 -15.77
CA LEU A 210 10.23 -6.51 -14.39
C LEU A 210 11.52 -5.99 -13.77
N GLY A 211 12.62 -6.75 -13.90
CA GLY A 211 13.90 -6.34 -13.33
C GLY A 211 14.48 -5.09 -14.02
N ALA A 212 14.31 -4.95 -15.34
CA ALA A 212 14.68 -3.74 -16.08
C ALA A 212 13.86 -2.52 -15.59
N GLU A 213 12.53 -2.70 -15.41
CA GLU A 213 11.65 -1.67 -14.86
C GLU A 213 12.05 -1.26 -13.44
N MET A 214 12.27 -2.22 -12.54
CA MET A 214 12.74 -1.94 -11.18
C MET A 214 14.07 -1.17 -11.15
N ARG A 215 14.99 -1.52 -12.06
CA ARG A 215 16.28 -0.83 -12.19
C ARG A 215 16.11 0.62 -12.64
N GLN A 216 15.20 0.90 -13.58
CA GLN A 216 14.86 2.26 -14.00
C GLN A 216 14.23 3.09 -12.89
N LEU A 217 13.56 2.44 -11.94
CA LEU A 217 12.88 3.09 -10.81
C LEU A 217 13.79 3.32 -9.59
N LEU A 218 15.06 2.88 -9.61
CA LEU A 218 15.98 3.09 -8.48
C LEU A 218 16.14 4.57 -8.07
N PRO A 219 16.26 5.55 -9.00
CA PRO A 219 16.33 6.96 -8.60
C PRO A 219 15.12 7.42 -7.79
N THR A 220 13.92 6.96 -8.14
CA THR A 220 12.69 7.30 -7.40
C THR A 220 12.72 6.70 -6.00
N ALA A 221 13.28 5.50 -5.82
CA ALA A 221 13.38 4.84 -4.52
C ALA A 221 14.25 5.64 -3.53
N VAL A 222 15.34 6.25 -3.98
CA VAL A 222 16.20 7.09 -3.12
C VAL A 222 15.42 8.29 -2.59
N ALA A 223 14.69 9.00 -3.44
CA ALA A 223 13.88 10.14 -3.04
C ALA A 223 12.77 9.73 -2.06
N GLU A 224 12.12 8.58 -2.30
CA GLU A 224 11.09 8.02 -1.43
C GLU A 224 11.64 7.65 -0.05
N MET A 225 12.81 6.99 0.00
CA MET A 225 13.45 6.66 1.28
C MET A 225 13.83 7.90 2.08
N ARG A 226 14.33 8.94 1.41
CA ARG A 226 14.59 10.24 2.06
C ARG A 226 13.30 10.84 2.64
N ALA A 227 12.18 10.79 1.89
CA ALA A 227 10.90 11.30 2.35
C ALA A 227 10.40 10.57 3.60
N VAL A 228 10.45 9.23 3.64
CA VAL A 228 10.08 8.43 4.83
C VAL A 228 10.94 8.77 6.03
N LEU A 229 12.26 8.81 5.84
CA LEU A 229 13.20 9.06 6.95
C LEU A 229 13.14 10.51 7.47
N LYS A 230 12.80 11.48 6.60
CA LYS A 230 12.56 12.88 6.99
C LYS A 230 11.28 13.01 7.82
N ALA A 231 10.29 12.16 7.54
CA ALA A 231 9.01 12.13 8.23
C ALA A 231 8.99 11.11 9.39
N ASP A 232 10.16 10.80 9.96
CA ASP A 232 10.26 10.00 11.19
C ASP A 232 9.40 10.66 12.28
N ALA A 233 8.48 9.92 12.87
CA ALA A 233 7.41 10.47 13.68
C ALA A 233 7.35 9.78 15.06
N GLU A 234 6.70 10.43 16.00
CA GLU A 234 6.33 9.83 17.27
C GLU A 234 4.86 9.34 17.22
N LEU A 235 4.49 8.43 18.09
CA LEU A 235 3.11 7.93 18.20
C LEU A 235 2.10 9.07 18.40
N ALA A 236 2.49 10.11 19.13
CA ALA A 236 1.67 11.30 19.41
C ALA A 236 1.30 12.06 18.13
N ASP A 237 2.14 12.01 17.09
CA ASP A 237 1.89 12.68 15.82
C ASP A 237 0.69 12.11 15.06
N PHE A 238 0.27 10.90 15.41
CA PHE A 238 -0.89 10.21 14.83
C PHE A 238 -2.15 10.33 15.71
N ALA A 239 -2.08 10.96 16.87
CA ALA A 239 -3.23 11.09 17.80
C ALA A 239 -4.46 11.76 17.18
N GLY A 240 -4.24 12.66 16.19
CA GLY A 240 -5.31 13.34 15.46
C GLY A 240 -5.93 12.53 14.31
N VAL A 241 -5.45 11.32 14.04
CA VAL A 241 -6.02 10.47 12.97
C VAL A 241 -7.37 9.93 13.44
N THR A 242 -8.45 10.39 12.79
CA THR A 242 -9.83 9.94 13.04
C THR A 242 -10.36 9.01 11.96
N THR A 243 -9.65 8.90 10.84
CA THR A 243 -9.99 7.99 9.73
C THR A 243 -9.97 6.54 10.20
N PRO A 244 -11.09 5.81 10.10
CA PRO A 244 -11.12 4.37 10.35
C PRO A 244 -10.06 3.66 9.49
N THR A 245 -9.04 3.10 10.11
CA THR A 245 -7.87 2.55 9.44
C THR A 245 -7.64 1.10 9.85
N LEU A 246 -7.44 0.22 8.88
CA LEU A 246 -6.98 -1.14 9.10
C LEU A 246 -5.55 -1.28 8.58
N MET A 247 -4.60 -1.42 9.48
CA MET A 247 -3.23 -1.76 9.15
C MET A 247 -3.07 -3.27 9.07
N LEU A 248 -2.67 -3.77 7.91
CA LEU A 248 -2.36 -5.18 7.66
C LEU A 248 -0.85 -5.37 7.53
N SER A 249 -0.36 -6.49 8.01
CA SER A 249 1.02 -6.92 7.75
C SER A 249 1.06 -8.40 7.37
N GLY A 250 1.97 -8.76 6.45
CA GLY A 250 2.21 -10.15 6.10
C GLY A 250 2.84 -10.90 7.28
N GLY A 251 2.36 -12.12 7.55
CA GLY A 251 2.88 -12.93 8.64
C GLY A 251 4.34 -13.37 8.44
N TRP A 252 4.87 -13.24 7.21
CA TRP A 252 6.27 -13.51 6.84
C TRP A 252 7.00 -12.26 6.33
N SER A 253 6.37 -11.09 6.45
CA SER A 253 7.02 -9.80 6.19
C SER A 253 8.02 -9.47 7.30
N PRO A 254 8.97 -8.55 7.08
CA PRO A 254 9.85 -8.04 8.13
C PRO A 254 9.07 -7.59 9.37
N ALA A 255 9.57 -7.98 10.54
CA ALA A 255 8.83 -7.83 11.82
C ALA A 255 8.47 -6.37 12.14
N TYR A 256 9.27 -5.41 11.66
CA TYR A 256 9.06 -4.00 11.96
C TYR A 256 7.71 -3.47 11.45
N PHE A 257 7.19 -3.98 10.32
CA PHE A 257 5.87 -3.59 9.83
C PHE A 257 4.76 -3.95 10.81
N ALA A 258 4.83 -5.18 11.35
CA ALA A 258 3.86 -5.64 12.32
C ALA A 258 4.01 -4.91 13.66
N GLU A 259 5.24 -4.62 14.07
CA GLU A 259 5.52 -3.89 15.30
C GLU A 259 4.97 -2.45 15.23
N THR A 260 5.28 -1.72 14.17
CA THR A 260 4.75 -0.38 13.90
C THR A 260 3.22 -0.38 13.87
N GLY A 261 2.61 -1.35 13.18
CA GLY A 261 1.16 -1.48 13.11
C GLY A 261 0.51 -1.71 14.48
N ARG A 262 1.12 -2.54 15.35
CA ARG A 262 0.62 -2.77 16.72
C ARG A 262 0.75 -1.53 17.59
N GLN A 263 1.87 -0.82 17.49
CA GLN A 263 2.10 0.40 18.27
C GLN A 263 1.07 1.48 17.89
N LEU A 264 0.85 1.70 16.62
CA LEU A 264 -0.17 2.66 16.14
C LEU A 264 -1.58 2.24 16.55
N ALA A 265 -1.94 0.97 16.42
CA ALA A 265 -3.26 0.48 16.83
C ALA A 265 -3.48 0.54 18.37
N ALA A 266 -2.41 0.46 19.15
CA ALA A 266 -2.49 0.62 20.60
C ALA A 266 -2.65 2.08 21.04
N ALA A 267 -2.06 3.03 20.27
CA ALA A 267 -2.03 4.45 20.59
C ALA A 267 -3.20 5.24 19.98
N VAL A 268 -3.72 4.83 18.81
CA VAL A 268 -4.70 5.59 18.03
C VAL A 268 -6.02 4.81 17.93
N PRO A 269 -7.12 5.29 18.55
CA PRO A 269 -8.39 4.55 18.60
C PRO A 269 -9.01 4.22 17.25
N ALA A 270 -8.73 5.03 16.21
CA ALA A 270 -9.24 4.84 14.85
C ALA A 270 -8.46 3.77 14.05
N ILE A 271 -7.35 3.26 14.59
CA ILE A 271 -6.48 2.31 13.90
C ILE A 271 -6.65 0.91 14.49
N ASP A 272 -7.02 -0.05 13.66
CA ASP A 272 -6.96 -1.48 13.95
C ASP A 272 -5.75 -2.11 13.25
N PHE A 273 -5.22 -3.20 13.81
CA PHE A 273 -4.12 -3.97 13.22
C PHE A 273 -4.46 -5.45 13.09
N ALA A 274 -4.06 -6.08 11.98
CA ALA A 274 -4.16 -7.53 11.81
C ALA A 274 -3.01 -8.11 10.97
N LEU A 275 -2.60 -9.35 11.31
CA LEU A 275 -1.68 -10.13 10.49
C LEU A 275 -2.44 -10.91 9.41
N VAL A 276 -1.85 -10.99 8.23
CA VAL A 276 -2.30 -11.87 7.14
C VAL A 276 -1.35 -13.07 7.08
N PRO A 277 -1.74 -14.22 7.68
CA PRO A 277 -0.87 -15.39 7.76
C PRO A 277 -0.43 -15.89 6.38
N GLY A 278 0.84 -16.32 6.29
CA GLY A 278 1.40 -16.90 5.08
C GLY A 278 1.65 -15.91 3.93
N GLN A 279 1.52 -14.61 4.18
CA GLN A 279 1.83 -13.57 3.20
C GLN A 279 3.19 -12.93 3.49
N LEU A 280 3.90 -12.63 2.42
CA LEU A 280 5.12 -11.82 2.39
C LEU A 280 4.77 -10.36 2.08
N HIS A 281 5.80 -9.50 2.03
CA HIS A 281 5.64 -8.09 1.66
C HIS A 281 4.95 -7.89 0.31
N GLU A 282 5.19 -8.76 -0.66
CA GLU A 282 4.57 -8.71 -1.99
C GLU A 282 3.10 -9.17 -2.01
N GLY A 283 2.46 -9.35 -0.85
CA GLY A 283 1.07 -9.81 -0.76
C GLY A 283 0.09 -9.13 -1.71
N PRO A 284 0.07 -7.79 -1.85
CA PRO A 284 -0.81 -7.08 -2.80
C PRO A 284 -0.48 -7.33 -4.27
N LEU A 285 0.77 -7.68 -4.61
CA LEU A 285 1.21 -7.98 -5.99
C LEU A 285 0.76 -9.38 -6.43
N ARG A 286 0.55 -10.28 -5.46
CA ARG A 286 0.05 -11.65 -5.66
C ARG A 286 -1.13 -11.91 -4.71
N PRO A 287 -2.25 -11.18 -4.91
CA PRO A 287 -3.30 -11.07 -3.90
C PRO A 287 -4.00 -12.42 -3.67
N GLY A 288 -3.74 -13.00 -2.51
CA GLY A 288 -4.51 -14.13 -2.00
C GLY A 288 -5.96 -13.73 -1.71
N HIS A 289 -6.87 -14.72 -1.72
CA HIS A 289 -8.30 -14.46 -1.45
C HIS A 289 -8.51 -13.81 -0.07
N ARG A 290 -7.80 -14.27 0.95
CA ARG A 290 -7.92 -13.74 2.32
C ARG A 290 -7.58 -12.25 2.40
N LEU A 291 -6.47 -11.80 1.78
CA LEU A 291 -6.08 -10.39 1.79
C LEU A 291 -7.17 -9.52 1.13
N ALA A 292 -7.60 -9.91 -0.08
CA ALA A 292 -8.61 -9.15 -0.81
C ALA A 292 -9.96 -9.12 -0.07
N LEU A 293 -10.38 -10.24 0.52
CA LEU A 293 -11.62 -10.33 1.27
C LEU A 293 -11.58 -9.50 2.56
N THR A 294 -10.48 -9.54 3.33
CA THR A 294 -10.30 -8.71 4.54
C THR A 294 -10.35 -7.24 4.19
N THR A 295 -9.64 -6.82 3.12
CA THR A 295 -9.68 -5.45 2.61
C THR A 295 -11.09 -5.02 2.24
N ALA A 296 -11.79 -5.82 1.42
CA ALA A 296 -13.14 -5.50 0.95
C ALA A 296 -14.15 -5.40 2.11
N ARG A 297 -14.12 -6.34 3.06
CA ARG A 297 -15.02 -6.32 4.22
C ARG A 297 -14.84 -5.07 5.08
N PHE A 298 -13.60 -4.69 5.34
CA PHE A 298 -13.34 -3.46 6.09
C PHE A 298 -13.85 -2.22 5.35
N LEU A 299 -13.62 -2.11 4.04
CA LEU A 299 -14.11 -0.99 3.22
C LEU A 299 -15.64 -0.96 3.10
N ALA A 300 -16.29 -2.12 3.11
CA ALA A 300 -17.75 -2.24 3.11
C ALA A 300 -18.39 -1.92 4.47
N ASN A 301 -17.60 -1.72 5.53
CA ASN A 301 -18.10 -1.60 6.90
C ASN A 301 -18.88 -2.85 7.36
N ASP A 302 -18.43 -4.03 6.96
CA ASP A 302 -19.02 -5.28 7.38
C ASP A 302 -18.79 -5.48 8.88
N VAL A 303 -19.84 -5.26 9.67
CA VAL A 303 -19.83 -5.36 11.16
C VAL A 303 -19.49 -6.78 11.63
N GLY A 304 -19.63 -7.77 10.74
CA GLY A 304 -19.27 -9.17 11.00
C GLY A 304 -17.75 -9.42 11.04
N LEU A 305 -16.91 -8.44 10.62
CA LEU A 305 -15.48 -8.52 10.77
C LEU A 305 -15.11 -8.30 12.25
N ARG A 306 -15.31 -9.33 13.08
CA ARG A 306 -14.62 -9.41 14.36
C ARG A 306 -13.13 -9.65 14.05
N LEU A 307 -12.43 -8.57 13.73
CA LEU A 307 -10.99 -8.55 13.89
C LEU A 307 -10.77 -8.95 15.36
N GLN A 308 -10.06 -10.06 15.57
CA GLN A 308 -9.58 -10.34 16.91
C GLN A 308 -8.74 -9.12 17.28
N ARG A 309 -9.37 -8.16 17.98
CA ARG A 309 -8.62 -7.09 18.63
C ARG A 309 -7.65 -7.82 19.52
N ILE A 310 -6.42 -7.92 19.09
CA ILE A 310 -5.33 -8.27 19.98
C ILE A 310 -5.22 -7.05 20.88
N ARG A 311 -6.09 -7.01 21.91
CA ARG A 311 -5.85 -6.17 23.07
C ARG A 311 -4.48 -6.59 23.56
N ALA A 312 -3.50 -5.70 23.41
CA ALA A 312 -2.21 -5.88 24.02
C ALA A 312 -2.49 -6.26 25.47
N ALA A 313 -2.26 -7.52 25.81
CA ALA A 313 -2.20 -7.93 27.19
C ALA A 313 -1.16 -6.99 27.80
N ARG A 314 -1.57 -6.24 28.82
CA ARG A 314 -0.68 -5.40 29.63
C ARG A 314 0.33 -6.35 30.28
N HIS A 315 1.42 -6.64 29.57
CA HIS A 315 2.61 -7.16 30.22
C HIS A 315 3.34 -5.94 30.79
N PRO A 316 3.51 -5.87 32.10
CA PRO A 316 4.39 -4.87 32.69
C PRO A 316 5.79 -5.13 32.16
N LEU A 317 6.40 -4.13 31.56
CA LEU A 317 7.81 -4.10 31.20
C LEU A 317 8.63 -4.30 32.48
N GLY A 318 8.87 -5.57 32.83
CA GLY A 318 9.82 -5.98 33.84
C GLY A 318 11.23 -5.86 33.27
N SER A 319 11.93 -4.83 33.74
CA SER A 319 13.38 -4.67 33.74
C SER A 319 14.14 -5.99 33.64
N ARG A 320 15.06 -6.12 32.67
CA ARG A 320 16.38 -6.75 32.77
C ARG A 320 16.99 -6.99 31.37
N PHE A 321 17.66 -6.00 30.84
CA PHE A 321 18.89 -6.26 30.07
C PHE A 321 20.02 -5.51 30.76
N ARG A 322 20.78 -6.21 31.63
CA ARG A 322 22.11 -5.81 32.03
C ARG A 322 23.04 -6.16 30.87
N ILE A 323 23.64 -5.15 30.29
CA ILE A 323 24.81 -5.29 29.42
C ILE A 323 25.95 -5.66 30.36
N GLY A 324 26.47 -6.89 30.23
CA GLY A 324 27.76 -7.29 30.81
C GLY A 324 28.88 -6.73 29.97
N GLN A 325 29.92 -6.33 30.66
CA GLN A 325 31.17 -5.69 30.24
C GLN A 325 31.91 -6.45 29.11
#